data_83324a568f8ee427600ce0bc6bf623c5
#
_entry.id   83324a568f8ee427600ce0bc6bf623c5
#
_cell.length_a   1.000
_cell.length_b   1.000
_cell.length_c   1.000
_cell.angle_alpha   90.00
_cell.angle_beta   90.00
_cell.angle_gamma   90.00
#
_symmetry.space_group_name_H-M   'P 1'
#
loop_
_entity.id
_entity.type
_entity.pdbx_description
1 polymer ?
#
loop_
_entity_poly.entity_id
_entity_poly.type
_entity_poly.pdbx_seq_one_letter_code
_entity_poly.pdbx_strand_id
1 'polypeptide(L)'
;MTLDELQVGKDAVIQSVGGEGALRRHFLDMGLIPGTEVTLMKVAPMGDPVELRIRGYELTLRKADAARIEIQDIHDSDYVERQHKHEKDIPHPQVGEMGIYHVRKSGDELKEGEPLTFGLIGNQNCGKTTLFNQLTGSNQHVGNFPGVTVDRKDGTIRNHPEASVTDLPGIYSLSPYTSEEIVTRDFLLKNHPRGIINIVDATNIERNLYLTMQLIEMDIPMVLALNMMDEVRENGGTIRINELENTLGIPVVPISAAKNEGINELIEHAVHVARYDECPGRLDFCDANAENGLAAVHRGIHAVVHLIEDHAAKAKIPVRFAATKLMEGDKLIMTQLALDENEKELLEHIISEMENECSKDREAALADMRFNFIEKVCSSTVVKPVESKAHARSVKIDRFLTGKYTALPAFAGIMAFVFWLTFGVIGAGLSDLLSMAIDWFTGVCDAGLTAFGINPVVHSLVIDGIFAGVGSVLSFLPVI
;
A
#
# COMPACT_ATOMS: atom_id res chain seq x y z
N MET A 1 -7.72 26.64 -14.77
CA MET A 1 -8.48 26.21 -13.58
C MET A 1 -7.67 25.12 -12.88
N THR A 2 -7.70 25.08 -11.55
CA THR A 2 -6.95 24.08 -10.80
C THR A 2 -7.88 22.94 -10.32
N LEU A 3 -7.30 21.80 -10.03
CA LEU A 3 -8.05 20.58 -9.69
C LEU A 3 -8.88 20.72 -8.40
N ASP A 4 -8.45 21.58 -7.46
CA ASP A 4 -9.20 21.86 -6.22
C ASP A 4 -10.48 22.68 -6.45
N GLU A 5 -10.62 23.29 -7.62
CA GLU A 5 -11.80 24.06 -8.04
C GLU A 5 -12.81 23.22 -8.84
N LEU A 6 -12.45 21.95 -9.21
CA LEU A 6 -13.33 21.04 -9.94
C LEU A 6 -14.56 20.71 -9.10
N GLN A 7 -15.72 20.60 -9.72
CA GLN A 7 -16.97 20.23 -9.04
C GLN A 7 -17.11 18.71 -8.94
N VAL A 8 -17.71 18.25 -7.84
CA VAL A 8 -18.00 16.81 -7.63
C VAL A 8 -18.87 16.27 -8.77
N GLY A 9 -18.47 15.13 -9.34
CA GLY A 9 -19.14 14.47 -10.46
C GLY A 9 -18.76 15.02 -11.83
N LYS A 10 -17.73 15.85 -11.92
CA LYS A 10 -17.17 16.32 -13.20
C LYS A 10 -15.86 15.61 -13.51
N ASP A 11 -15.65 15.38 -14.81
CA ASP A 11 -14.41 14.93 -15.39
C ASP A 11 -13.61 16.12 -15.92
N ALA A 12 -12.30 16.03 -15.89
CA ALA A 12 -11.39 17.00 -16.47
C ALA A 12 -10.10 16.30 -16.92
N VAL A 13 -9.40 16.91 -17.87
CA VAL A 13 -8.08 16.43 -18.33
C VAL A 13 -6.99 17.25 -17.65
N ILE A 14 -5.99 16.58 -17.08
CA ILE A 14 -4.82 17.22 -16.47
C ILE A 14 -4.03 17.92 -17.58
N GLN A 15 -3.86 19.23 -17.47
CA GLN A 15 -3.07 20.04 -18.41
C GLN A 15 -1.61 20.09 -17.97
N SER A 16 -1.37 20.43 -16.71
CA SER A 16 -0.02 20.50 -16.13
C SER A 16 -0.01 20.07 -14.67
N VAL A 17 1.12 19.55 -14.22
CA VAL A 17 1.37 19.16 -12.83
C VAL A 17 2.45 20.07 -12.27
N GLY A 18 2.07 20.96 -11.36
CA GLY A 18 2.95 21.89 -10.68
C GLY A 18 3.77 21.22 -9.57
N GLY A 19 4.61 22.02 -8.94
CA GLY A 19 5.61 21.56 -7.97
C GLY A 19 6.98 21.39 -8.64
N GLU A 20 8.01 21.23 -7.83
CA GLU A 20 9.38 21.04 -8.29
C GLU A 20 10.01 19.81 -7.62
N GLY A 21 10.93 19.15 -8.33
CA GLY A 21 11.73 18.05 -7.81
C GLY A 21 10.92 16.90 -7.26
N ALA A 22 11.15 16.47 -6.03
CA ALA A 22 10.59 15.27 -5.45
C ALA A 22 9.04 15.31 -5.31
N LEU A 23 8.46 16.47 -5.02
CA LEU A 23 7.00 16.60 -4.89
C LEU A 23 6.29 16.37 -6.22
N ARG A 24 6.81 16.95 -7.31
CA ARG A 24 6.25 16.76 -8.65
C ARG A 24 6.33 15.30 -9.08
N ARG A 25 7.48 14.66 -8.87
CA ARG A 25 7.64 13.21 -9.11
C ARG A 25 6.63 12.38 -8.34
N HIS A 26 6.41 12.70 -7.07
CA HIS A 26 5.41 12.01 -6.25
C HIS A 26 4.00 12.09 -6.86
N PHE A 27 3.59 13.22 -7.42
CA PHE A 27 2.32 13.34 -8.13
C PHE A 27 2.28 12.47 -9.40
N LEU A 28 3.36 12.48 -10.18
CA LEU A 28 3.47 11.65 -11.39
C LEU A 28 3.46 10.14 -11.05
N ASP A 29 4.15 9.73 -9.99
CA ASP A 29 4.18 8.35 -9.48
C ASP A 29 2.81 7.90 -8.96
N MET A 30 1.93 8.84 -8.59
CA MET A 30 0.51 8.59 -8.28
C MET A 30 -0.40 8.66 -9.52
N GLY A 31 0.13 8.72 -10.73
CA GLY A 31 -0.63 8.70 -11.97
C GLY A 31 -1.22 10.04 -12.40
N LEU A 32 -0.95 11.14 -11.69
CA LEU A 32 -1.37 12.48 -12.06
C LEU A 32 -0.44 13.00 -13.18
N ILE A 33 -0.74 12.60 -14.42
CA ILE A 33 0.12 12.85 -15.58
C ILE A 33 -0.60 13.79 -16.56
N PRO A 34 0.09 14.76 -17.19
CA PRO A 34 -0.53 15.58 -18.23
C PRO A 34 -1.18 14.74 -19.34
N GLY A 35 -2.43 15.06 -19.68
CA GLY A 35 -3.25 14.32 -20.64
C GLY A 35 -4.09 13.19 -20.02
N THR A 36 -3.98 12.93 -18.72
CA THR A 36 -4.82 11.92 -18.04
C THR A 36 -6.15 12.55 -17.60
N GLU A 37 -7.24 11.81 -17.80
CA GLU A 37 -8.57 12.18 -17.32
C GLU A 37 -8.72 11.89 -15.82
N VAL A 38 -9.34 12.81 -15.09
CA VAL A 38 -9.57 12.72 -13.65
C VAL A 38 -11.00 13.13 -13.32
N THR A 39 -11.66 12.34 -12.45
CA THR A 39 -13.01 12.62 -11.93
C THR A 39 -12.93 13.05 -10.48
N LEU A 40 -13.56 14.14 -10.07
CA LEU A 40 -13.74 14.48 -8.66
C LEU A 40 -14.94 13.72 -8.08
N MET A 41 -14.66 12.71 -7.25
CA MET A 41 -15.68 11.82 -6.67
C MET A 41 -16.35 12.43 -5.45
N LYS A 42 -15.58 12.93 -4.52
CA LYS A 42 -16.08 13.57 -3.29
C LYS A 42 -15.06 14.51 -2.65
N VAL A 43 -15.57 15.34 -1.76
CA VAL A 43 -14.78 16.25 -0.95
C VAL A 43 -15.13 15.97 0.51
N ALA A 44 -14.14 15.89 1.38
CA ALA A 44 -14.34 15.66 2.80
C ALA A 44 -15.23 16.77 3.42
N PRO A 45 -15.95 16.50 4.52
CA PRO A 45 -16.93 17.43 5.10
C PRO A 45 -16.41 18.84 5.42
N MET A 46 -15.11 18.93 5.75
CA MET A 46 -14.42 20.20 6.04
C MET A 46 -13.78 20.84 4.79
N GLY A 47 -13.96 20.23 3.61
CA GLY A 47 -13.41 20.74 2.36
C GLY A 47 -12.04 20.20 1.99
N ASP A 48 -11.41 19.40 2.84
CA ASP A 48 -10.08 18.77 2.65
C ASP A 48 -10.03 17.44 3.43
N PRO A 49 -9.54 16.35 2.84
CA PRO A 49 -9.01 16.20 1.48
C PRO A 49 -10.09 16.05 0.39
N VAL A 50 -9.63 16.02 -0.87
CA VAL A 50 -10.44 15.68 -2.04
C VAL A 50 -10.16 14.25 -2.49
N GLU A 51 -11.18 13.53 -2.94
CA GLU A 51 -11.07 12.18 -3.46
C GLU A 51 -11.35 12.18 -4.96
N LEU A 52 -10.40 11.64 -5.69
CA LEU A 52 -10.35 11.64 -7.15
C LEU A 52 -10.38 10.20 -7.65
N ARG A 53 -10.99 9.98 -8.82
CA ARG A 53 -10.81 8.77 -9.61
C ARG A 53 -9.87 9.07 -10.76
N ILE A 54 -8.86 8.24 -10.95
CA ILE A 54 -7.87 8.34 -12.00
C ILE A 54 -7.44 6.94 -12.45
N ARG A 55 -7.33 6.68 -13.75
CA ARG A 55 -6.85 5.40 -14.32
C ARG A 55 -7.47 4.14 -13.69
N GLY A 56 -8.72 4.23 -13.22
CA GLY A 56 -9.47 3.09 -12.67
C GLY A 56 -9.33 2.86 -11.16
N TYR A 57 -8.58 3.67 -10.43
CA TYR A 57 -8.46 3.63 -8.97
C TYR A 57 -8.80 4.97 -8.31
N GLU A 58 -9.02 4.94 -7.00
CA GLU A 58 -9.32 6.13 -6.19
C GLU A 58 -8.05 6.68 -5.54
N LEU A 59 -7.88 7.99 -5.62
CA LEU A 59 -6.77 8.73 -5.07
C LEU A 59 -7.26 9.86 -4.19
N THR A 60 -6.74 9.95 -2.96
CA THR A 60 -7.03 11.05 -2.05
C THR A 60 -5.89 12.06 -2.04
N LEU A 61 -6.20 13.34 -2.27
CA LEU A 61 -5.24 14.44 -2.27
C LEU A 61 -5.62 15.52 -1.26
N ARG A 62 -4.62 16.16 -0.66
CA ARG A 62 -4.83 17.40 0.06
C ARG A 62 -5.26 18.49 -0.92
N LYS A 63 -6.16 19.37 -0.48
CA LYS A 63 -6.61 20.49 -1.31
C LYS A 63 -5.45 21.39 -1.76
N ALA A 64 -4.47 21.62 -0.89
CA ALA A 64 -3.26 22.39 -1.21
C ALA A 64 -2.40 21.75 -2.32
N ASP A 65 -2.44 20.43 -2.47
CA ASP A 65 -1.74 19.70 -3.53
C ASP A 65 -2.56 19.69 -4.82
N ALA A 66 -3.88 19.52 -4.72
CA ALA A 66 -4.81 19.64 -5.85
C ALA A 66 -4.76 21.03 -6.52
N ALA A 67 -4.54 22.10 -5.74
CA ALA A 67 -4.37 23.45 -6.24
C ALA A 67 -3.11 23.68 -7.11
N ARG A 68 -2.19 22.70 -7.14
CA ARG A 68 -0.97 22.73 -7.97
C ARG A 68 -1.14 22.06 -9.32
N ILE A 69 -2.30 21.43 -9.56
CA ILE A 69 -2.59 20.67 -10.77
C ILE A 69 -3.57 21.49 -11.62
N GLU A 70 -3.13 21.88 -12.82
CA GLU A 70 -3.96 22.58 -13.77
C GLU A 70 -4.78 21.60 -14.60
N ILE A 71 -6.03 21.92 -14.84
CA ILE A 71 -6.99 21.10 -15.59
C ILE A 71 -7.64 21.88 -16.73
N GLN A 72 -8.05 21.14 -17.76
CA GLN A 72 -8.78 21.62 -18.93
C GLN A 72 -9.90 20.66 -19.32
N ASP A 73 -10.68 20.98 -20.33
CA ASP A 73 -11.72 20.11 -20.94
C ASP A 73 -12.71 19.53 -19.92
N ILE A 74 -13.30 20.41 -19.10
CA ILE A 74 -14.23 20.02 -18.04
C ILE A 74 -15.58 19.63 -18.63
N HIS A 75 -16.07 18.44 -18.31
CA HIS A 75 -17.38 17.94 -18.75
C HIS A 75 -18.08 17.14 -17.64
N ASP A 76 -19.34 16.77 -17.87
CA ASP A 76 -20.05 15.88 -16.95
C ASP A 76 -19.48 14.47 -17.07
N SER A 77 -19.33 13.78 -15.96
CA SER A 77 -18.81 12.42 -15.97
C SER A 77 -19.80 11.47 -16.64
N ASP A 78 -19.38 10.90 -17.77
CA ASP A 78 -20.10 9.85 -18.50
C ASP A 78 -19.70 8.44 -18.01
N TYR A 79 -19.10 8.36 -16.81
CA TYR A 79 -18.62 7.11 -16.29
C TYR A 79 -19.74 6.08 -16.15
N VAL A 80 -19.78 5.13 -17.07
CA VAL A 80 -20.59 3.92 -16.99
C VAL A 80 -19.68 2.78 -16.55
N GLU A 81 -19.91 2.30 -15.34
CA GLU A 81 -19.17 1.16 -14.81
C GLU A 81 -19.34 -0.06 -15.72
N ARG A 82 -18.21 -0.56 -16.29
CA ARG A 82 -18.25 -1.71 -17.20
C ARG A 82 -18.65 -2.95 -16.39
N GLN A 83 -19.81 -3.50 -16.68
CA GLN A 83 -20.28 -4.76 -16.11
C GLN A 83 -19.51 -5.93 -16.73
N HIS A 84 -18.62 -6.57 -15.98
CA HIS A 84 -17.97 -7.81 -16.38
C HIS A 84 -18.78 -9.01 -15.87
N LYS A 85 -18.86 -10.08 -16.69
CA LYS A 85 -19.46 -11.35 -16.28
C LYS A 85 -18.53 -12.04 -15.29
N HIS A 86 -19.13 -12.66 -14.26
CA HIS A 86 -18.41 -13.51 -13.31
C HIS A 86 -17.70 -14.65 -14.07
N GLU A 87 -16.37 -14.73 -13.95
CA GLU A 87 -15.56 -15.83 -14.45
C GLU A 87 -15.17 -16.76 -13.30
N LYS A 88 -14.99 -18.05 -13.60
CA LYS A 88 -14.52 -19.00 -12.59
C LYS A 88 -13.01 -18.81 -12.41
N ASP A 89 -12.56 -18.85 -11.16
CA ASP A 89 -11.13 -18.91 -10.85
C ASP A 89 -10.49 -20.14 -11.49
N ILE A 90 -9.35 -19.94 -12.14
CA ILE A 90 -8.51 -21.02 -12.65
C ILE A 90 -7.52 -21.38 -11.54
N PRO A 91 -7.32 -22.67 -11.20
CA PRO A 91 -6.35 -23.06 -10.20
C PRO A 91 -4.95 -22.54 -10.55
N HIS A 92 -4.24 -22.01 -9.56
CA HIS A 92 -2.87 -21.57 -9.69
C HIS A 92 -1.93 -22.80 -9.85
N PRO A 93 -0.96 -22.78 -10.79
CA PRO A 93 -0.01 -23.88 -10.92
C PRO A 93 0.92 -23.96 -9.69
N GLN A 94 1.32 -25.17 -9.35
CA GLN A 94 2.22 -25.42 -8.23
C GLN A 94 3.67 -25.16 -8.59
N VAL A 95 4.54 -24.95 -7.59
CA VAL A 95 5.98 -24.77 -7.75
C VAL A 95 6.59 -25.95 -8.53
N GLY A 96 7.41 -25.61 -9.53
CA GLY A 96 8.10 -26.61 -10.34
C GLY A 96 7.30 -27.14 -11.53
N GLU A 97 6.04 -26.75 -11.71
CA GLU A 97 5.27 -27.08 -12.90
C GLU A 97 5.78 -26.29 -14.13
N MET A 98 6.77 -26.87 -14.80
CA MET A 98 7.23 -26.49 -16.14
C MET A 98 7.94 -25.14 -16.27
N GLY A 99 8.27 -24.42 -15.24
CA GLY A 99 9.10 -23.22 -15.30
C GLY A 99 8.60 -22.13 -16.26
N ILE A 100 7.29 -22.07 -16.51
CA ILE A 100 6.70 -21.10 -17.44
C ILE A 100 6.94 -19.66 -16.94
N TYR A 101 7.05 -19.48 -15.64
CA TYR A 101 7.23 -18.17 -14.99
C TYR A 101 8.71 -17.85 -14.68
N HIS A 102 9.60 -18.83 -14.76
CA HIS A 102 11.02 -18.76 -14.43
C HIS A 102 11.86 -18.74 -15.70
N VAL A 103 11.73 -17.70 -16.50
CA VAL A 103 12.28 -17.65 -17.85
C VAL A 103 13.76 -17.28 -17.86
N ARG A 104 14.30 -16.71 -16.78
CA ARG A 104 15.64 -16.14 -16.75
C ARG A 104 16.39 -16.56 -15.48
N LYS A 105 17.48 -17.30 -15.66
CA LYS A 105 18.46 -17.58 -14.60
C LYS A 105 19.62 -16.61 -14.77
N SER A 106 20.01 -15.90 -13.72
CA SER A 106 21.08 -14.92 -13.76
C SER A 106 22.33 -15.32 -12.98
N GLY A 107 22.27 -16.31 -12.12
CA GLY A 107 23.37 -16.72 -11.28
C GLY A 107 23.47 -18.23 -11.03
N ASP A 108 24.37 -18.60 -10.12
CA ASP A 108 24.57 -19.97 -9.69
C ASP A 108 23.54 -20.36 -8.62
N GLU A 109 23.05 -21.59 -8.69
CA GLU A 109 22.16 -22.17 -7.67
C GLU A 109 22.84 -22.21 -6.31
N LEU A 110 22.12 -21.77 -5.26
CA LEU A 110 22.63 -21.84 -3.89
C LEU A 110 22.56 -23.28 -3.37
N LYS A 111 23.56 -23.66 -2.58
CA LYS A 111 23.57 -24.95 -1.90
C LYS A 111 22.51 -25.00 -0.82
N GLU A 112 21.99 -26.21 -0.55
CA GLU A 112 21.09 -26.42 0.57
C GLU A 112 21.71 -25.93 1.89
N GLY A 113 20.97 -25.10 2.65
CA GLY A 113 21.41 -24.53 3.93
C GLY A 113 22.15 -23.19 3.83
N GLU A 114 22.37 -22.64 2.63
CA GLU A 114 22.87 -21.26 2.51
C GLU A 114 21.77 -20.25 2.92
N PRO A 115 22.13 -19.13 3.59
CA PRO A 115 21.16 -18.19 4.10
C PRO A 115 20.45 -17.44 2.97
N LEU A 116 19.13 -17.45 3.01
CA LEU A 116 18.26 -16.69 2.12
C LEU A 116 17.76 -15.43 2.85
N THR A 117 17.92 -14.27 2.23
CA THR A 117 17.48 -13.00 2.77
C THR A 117 16.43 -12.37 1.87
N PHE A 118 15.27 -12.02 2.45
CA PHE A 118 14.16 -11.42 1.71
C PHE A 118 13.87 -10.01 2.20
N GLY A 119 13.53 -9.11 1.24
CA GLY A 119 12.86 -7.85 1.54
C GLY A 119 11.36 -7.99 1.34
N LEU A 120 10.55 -7.71 2.37
CA LEU A 120 9.09 -7.61 2.24
C LEU A 120 8.73 -6.17 1.90
N ILE A 121 8.22 -5.95 0.69
CA ILE A 121 7.98 -4.63 0.11
C ILE A 121 6.54 -4.53 -0.39
N GLY A 122 5.93 -3.38 -0.20
CA GLY A 122 4.59 -3.11 -0.72
C GLY A 122 4.09 -1.73 -0.31
N ASN A 123 2.95 -1.35 -0.86
CA ASN A 123 2.33 -0.06 -0.59
C ASN A 123 1.85 0.03 0.87
N GLN A 124 1.52 1.24 1.29
CA GLN A 124 0.84 1.43 2.58
C GLN A 124 -0.53 0.75 2.54
N ASN A 125 -0.92 0.12 3.65
CA ASN A 125 -2.20 -0.58 3.84
C ASN A 125 -2.44 -1.83 2.96
N CYS A 126 -1.45 -2.34 2.21
CA CYS A 126 -1.58 -3.59 1.45
C CYS A 126 -1.59 -4.87 2.31
N GLY A 127 -1.52 -4.77 3.63
CA GLY A 127 -1.50 -5.91 4.56
C GLY A 127 -0.09 -6.43 4.90
N LYS A 128 0.97 -5.65 4.65
CA LYS A 128 2.38 -6.02 4.84
C LYS A 128 2.69 -6.53 6.26
N THR A 129 2.30 -5.78 7.31
CA THR A 129 2.52 -6.19 8.71
C THR A 129 1.79 -7.50 9.05
N THR A 130 0.59 -7.70 8.53
CA THR A 130 -0.16 -8.94 8.71
C THR A 130 0.57 -10.11 8.07
N LEU A 131 1.02 -9.95 6.82
CA LEU A 131 1.81 -10.96 6.13
C LEU A 131 3.13 -11.26 6.85
N PHE A 132 3.86 -10.24 7.30
CA PHE A 132 5.09 -10.41 8.06
C PHE A 132 4.89 -11.27 9.31
N ASN A 133 3.80 -11.02 10.06
CA ASN A 133 3.44 -11.81 11.23
C ASN A 133 3.07 -13.26 10.88
N GLN A 134 2.43 -13.48 9.74
CA GLN A 134 2.14 -14.85 9.26
C GLN A 134 3.41 -15.59 8.84
N LEU A 135 4.35 -14.91 8.18
CA LEU A 135 5.62 -15.49 7.75
C LEU A 135 6.52 -15.86 8.93
N THR A 136 6.63 -14.98 9.95
CA THR A 136 7.66 -15.09 11.00
C THR A 136 7.13 -15.60 12.35
N GLY A 137 5.85 -15.40 12.64
CA GLY A 137 5.27 -15.74 13.95
C GLY A 137 5.84 -14.89 15.09
N SER A 138 6.32 -15.55 16.15
CA SER A 138 6.92 -14.89 17.33
C SER A 138 8.41 -14.58 17.19
N ASN A 139 9.07 -15.02 16.12
CA ASN A 139 10.50 -14.90 15.91
C ASN A 139 10.83 -13.57 15.20
N GLN A 140 10.69 -12.47 15.90
CA GLN A 140 10.89 -11.12 15.37
C GLN A 140 11.90 -10.33 16.19
N HIS A 141 12.74 -9.57 15.51
CA HIS A 141 13.63 -8.57 16.10
C HIS A 141 13.21 -7.18 15.62
N VAL A 142 13.04 -6.26 16.56
CA VAL A 142 12.64 -4.88 16.26
C VAL A 142 13.79 -3.95 16.57
N GLY A 143 14.09 -3.03 15.64
CA GLY A 143 15.12 -2.00 15.76
C GLY A 143 14.81 -0.85 14.81
N ASN A 144 15.80 -0.01 14.53
CA ASN A 144 15.68 1.05 13.53
C ASN A 144 16.68 0.82 12.41
N PHE A 145 16.35 1.31 11.21
CA PHE A 145 17.35 1.36 10.13
C PHE A 145 18.48 2.32 10.49
N PRO A 146 19.75 1.98 10.15
CA PRO A 146 20.90 2.81 10.50
C PRO A 146 20.78 4.25 10.00
N GLY A 147 20.92 5.22 10.92
CA GLY A 147 20.97 6.65 10.59
C GLY A 147 19.60 7.33 10.38
N VAL A 148 18.50 6.64 10.57
CA VAL A 148 17.14 7.18 10.43
C VAL A 148 16.22 6.67 11.55
N THR A 149 15.09 7.37 11.76
CA THR A 149 14.07 7.01 12.75
C THR A 149 12.97 6.09 12.18
N VAL A 150 13.34 5.26 11.21
CA VAL A 150 12.42 4.32 10.55
C VAL A 150 12.58 2.95 11.19
N ASP A 151 11.48 2.35 11.61
CA ASP A 151 11.44 1.03 12.25
C ASP A 151 11.91 -0.05 11.28
N ARG A 152 12.73 -0.96 11.80
CA ARG A 152 13.20 -2.17 11.13
C ARG A 152 12.70 -3.39 11.88
N LYS A 153 12.10 -4.33 11.19
CA LYS A 153 11.69 -5.61 11.73
C LYS A 153 12.30 -6.72 10.89
N ASP A 154 13.05 -7.59 11.54
CA ASP A 154 13.62 -8.79 10.93
C ASP A 154 13.02 -10.02 11.57
N GLY A 155 12.82 -11.09 10.80
CA GLY A 155 12.29 -12.34 11.32
C GLY A 155 12.71 -13.54 10.48
N THR A 156 12.78 -14.71 11.10
CA THR A 156 13.01 -15.97 10.40
C THR A 156 11.70 -16.54 9.89
N ILE A 157 11.65 -17.00 8.65
CA ILE A 157 10.46 -17.59 8.05
C ILE A 157 10.17 -18.95 8.71
N ARG A 158 8.89 -19.18 9.02
CA ARG A 158 8.46 -20.44 9.64
C ARG A 158 8.82 -21.63 8.77
N ASN A 159 9.28 -22.71 9.40
CA ASN A 159 9.73 -23.97 8.76
C ASN A 159 10.94 -23.81 7.82
N HIS A 160 11.50 -22.61 7.66
CA HIS A 160 12.67 -22.30 6.84
C HIS A 160 13.70 -21.53 7.67
N PRO A 161 14.46 -22.20 8.56
CA PRO A 161 15.42 -21.52 9.44
C PRO A 161 16.57 -20.83 8.69
N GLU A 162 16.83 -21.24 7.44
CA GLU A 162 17.79 -20.63 6.52
C GLU A 162 17.27 -19.32 5.91
N ALA A 163 15.96 -19.08 5.96
CA ALA A 163 15.32 -17.93 5.32
C ALA A 163 14.94 -16.86 6.34
N SER A 164 15.39 -15.64 6.11
CA SER A 164 15.05 -14.46 6.91
C SER A 164 14.36 -13.39 6.06
N VAL A 165 13.42 -12.67 6.65
CA VAL A 165 12.69 -11.60 6.00
C VAL A 165 12.81 -10.30 6.79
N THR A 166 13.09 -9.19 6.10
CA THR A 166 13.08 -7.83 6.65
C THR A 166 11.82 -7.12 6.19
N ASP A 167 11.00 -6.63 7.14
CA ASP A 167 9.84 -5.77 6.86
C ASP A 167 10.34 -4.37 6.52
N LEU A 168 10.12 -3.94 5.27
CA LEU A 168 10.49 -2.61 4.80
C LEU A 168 9.30 -1.65 4.92
N PRO A 169 9.53 -0.35 5.02
CA PRO A 169 8.47 0.65 5.09
C PRO A 169 7.49 0.55 3.92
N GLY A 170 6.24 0.95 4.14
CA GLY A 170 5.24 1.03 3.07
C GLY A 170 5.51 2.23 2.17
N ILE A 171 5.77 1.98 0.90
CA ILE A 171 6.12 2.99 -0.10
C ILE A 171 5.26 2.86 -1.35
N TYR A 172 5.16 3.93 -2.12
CA TYR A 172 4.44 3.92 -3.39
C TYR A 172 5.37 3.86 -4.60
N SER A 173 6.61 4.31 -4.45
CA SER A 173 7.64 4.27 -5.49
C SER A 173 9.04 4.18 -4.87
N LEU A 174 10.06 3.89 -5.68
CA LEU A 174 11.47 3.96 -5.31
C LEU A 174 12.10 5.35 -5.55
N SER A 175 11.28 6.36 -5.80
CA SER A 175 11.72 7.75 -5.96
C SER A 175 11.99 8.37 -4.59
N PRO A 176 13.12 9.10 -4.39
CA PRO A 176 13.53 9.59 -3.07
C PRO A 176 12.73 10.82 -2.66
N TYR A 177 11.50 10.64 -2.18
CA TYR A 177 10.63 11.68 -1.66
C TYR A 177 10.56 11.68 -0.13
N THR A 178 10.39 10.51 0.47
CA THR A 178 10.34 10.34 1.92
C THR A 178 11.55 9.53 2.43
N SER A 179 11.76 9.52 3.75
CA SER A 179 12.79 8.70 4.40
C SER A 179 12.58 7.22 4.17
N GLU A 180 11.33 6.78 4.10
CA GLU A 180 10.91 5.41 3.89
C GLU A 180 11.32 4.88 2.51
N GLU A 181 11.15 5.69 1.47
CA GLU A 181 11.54 5.36 0.09
C GLU A 181 13.06 5.28 -0.05
N ILE A 182 13.78 6.21 0.59
CA ILE A 182 15.26 6.20 0.62
C ILE A 182 15.77 4.94 1.32
N VAL A 183 15.20 4.59 2.48
CA VAL A 183 15.58 3.40 3.26
C VAL A 183 15.36 2.13 2.45
N THR A 184 14.19 1.98 1.83
CA THR A 184 13.86 0.80 1.03
C THR A 184 14.80 0.67 -0.16
N ARG A 185 15.05 1.76 -0.90
CA ARG A 185 15.99 1.76 -2.03
C ARG A 185 17.42 1.43 -1.58
N ASP A 186 17.89 2.04 -0.50
CA ASP A 186 19.23 1.77 0.04
C ASP A 186 19.37 0.33 0.50
N PHE A 187 18.33 -0.25 1.09
CA PHE A 187 18.32 -1.66 1.45
C PHE A 187 18.50 -2.55 0.22
N LEU A 188 17.77 -2.31 -0.86
CA LEU A 188 17.89 -3.10 -2.08
C LEU A 188 19.26 -2.96 -2.74
N LEU A 189 19.80 -1.74 -2.84
CA LEU A 189 21.08 -1.46 -3.52
C LEU A 189 22.33 -1.82 -2.69
N LYS A 190 22.25 -1.77 -1.35
CA LYS A 190 23.42 -2.00 -0.47
C LYS A 190 23.44 -3.38 0.17
N ASN A 191 22.28 -3.90 0.56
CA ASN A 191 22.19 -5.20 1.24
C ASN A 191 22.04 -6.36 0.26
N HIS A 192 21.63 -6.10 -1.00
CA HIS A 192 21.45 -7.11 -2.04
C HIS A 192 20.70 -8.34 -1.52
N PRO A 193 19.42 -8.23 -1.11
CA PRO A 193 18.67 -9.39 -0.64
C PRO A 193 18.59 -10.43 -1.76
N ARG A 194 18.56 -11.72 -1.37
CA ARG A 194 18.46 -12.83 -2.31
C ARG A 194 17.09 -12.93 -2.97
N GLY A 195 16.09 -12.29 -2.38
CA GLY A 195 14.76 -12.25 -2.97
C GLY A 195 13.91 -11.11 -2.44
N ILE A 196 12.88 -10.77 -3.20
CA ILE A 196 11.86 -9.80 -2.82
C ILE A 196 10.52 -10.51 -2.72
N ILE A 197 9.81 -10.30 -1.62
CA ILE A 197 8.39 -10.61 -1.50
C ILE A 197 7.64 -9.30 -1.67
N ASN A 198 7.07 -9.06 -2.85
CA ASN A 198 6.30 -7.86 -3.13
C ASN A 198 4.83 -8.11 -2.83
N ILE A 199 4.28 -7.44 -1.82
CA ILE A 199 2.86 -7.56 -1.48
C ILE A 199 2.05 -6.45 -2.14
N VAL A 200 1.00 -6.87 -2.85
CA VAL A 200 0.09 -6.03 -3.64
C VAL A 200 -1.33 -6.21 -3.14
N ASP A 201 -2.04 -5.12 -2.94
CA ASP A 201 -3.48 -5.13 -2.66
C ASP A 201 -4.25 -5.40 -3.96
N ALA A 202 -4.90 -6.56 -4.03
CA ALA A 202 -5.67 -7.00 -5.19
C ALA A 202 -6.92 -6.14 -5.45
N THR A 203 -7.44 -5.43 -4.44
CA THR A 203 -8.58 -4.53 -4.59
C THR A 203 -8.24 -3.21 -5.27
N ASN A 204 -6.94 -2.83 -5.21
CA ASN A 204 -6.37 -1.61 -5.79
C ASN A 204 -5.10 -1.92 -6.61
N ILE A 205 -5.18 -2.96 -7.43
CA ILE A 205 -4.02 -3.53 -8.12
C ILE A 205 -3.34 -2.52 -9.06
N GLU A 206 -4.11 -1.69 -9.76
CA GLU A 206 -3.59 -0.69 -10.70
C GLU A 206 -2.60 0.27 -10.02
N ARG A 207 -2.94 0.73 -8.83
CA ARG A 207 -2.07 1.63 -8.05
C ARG A 207 -0.84 0.93 -7.50
N ASN A 208 -1.01 -0.33 -7.09
CA ASN A 208 0.06 -1.08 -6.44
C ASN A 208 1.11 -1.59 -7.43
N LEU A 209 0.72 -1.92 -8.66
CA LEU A 209 1.63 -2.40 -9.70
C LEU A 209 2.70 -1.38 -10.10
N TYR A 210 2.51 -0.09 -9.86
CA TYR A 210 3.52 0.93 -10.16
C TYR A 210 4.84 0.67 -9.41
N LEU A 211 4.77 0.35 -8.13
CA LEU A 211 5.93 -0.07 -7.35
C LEU A 211 6.50 -1.40 -7.87
N THR A 212 5.63 -2.35 -8.21
CA THR A 212 6.04 -3.65 -8.76
C THR A 212 6.88 -3.48 -10.03
N MET A 213 6.50 -2.56 -10.94
CA MET A 213 7.28 -2.27 -12.14
C MET A 213 8.71 -1.81 -11.80
N GLN A 214 8.86 -0.93 -10.83
CA GLN A 214 10.17 -0.45 -10.41
C GLN A 214 11.01 -1.54 -9.70
N LEU A 215 10.35 -2.46 -8.96
CA LEU A 215 11.02 -3.60 -8.35
C LEU A 215 11.51 -4.61 -9.38
N ILE A 216 10.74 -4.84 -10.46
CA ILE A 216 11.16 -5.68 -11.58
C ILE A 216 12.42 -5.11 -12.26
N GLU A 217 12.50 -3.77 -12.42
CA GLU A 217 13.68 -3.10 -12.98
C GLU A 217 14.95 -3.29 -12.12
N MET A 218 14.81 -3.65 -10.82
CA MET A 218 15.94 -3.99 -9.93
C MET A 218 16.58 -5.34 -10.25
N ASP A 219 15.97 -6.16 -11.08
CA ASP A 219 16.50 -7.45 -11.55
C ASP A 219 16.91 -8.40 -10.39
N ILE A 220 16.16 -8.38 -9.30
CA ILE A 220 16.32 -9.25 -8.14
C ILE A 220 15.25 -10.34 -8.18
N PRO A 221 15.57 -11.61 -7.85
CA PRO A 221 14.57 -12.67 -7.72
C PRO A 221 13.37 -12.20 -6.88
N MET A 222 12.15 -12.33 -7.40
CA MET A 222 11.00 -11.83 -6.69
C MET A 222 9.74 -12.67 -6.90
N VAL A 223 8.85 -12.62 -5.92
CA VAL A 223 7.49 -13.15 -5.98
C VAL A 223 6.49 -12.07 -5.63
N LEU A 224 5.39 -12.02 -6.35
CA LEU A 224 4.28 -11.10 -6.07
C LEU A 224 3.23 -11.81 -5.21
N ALA A 225 3.04 -11.34 -3.98
CA ALA A 225 1.98 -11.77 -3.08
C ALA A 225 0.73 -10.92 -3.32
N LEU A 226 -0.24 -11.46 -4.05
CA LEU A 226 -1.48 -10.78 -4.38
C LEU A 226 -2.48 -10.94 -3.23
N ASN A 227 -2.50 -9.97 -2.32
CA ASN A 227 -3.25 -10.01 -1.07
C ASN A 227 -4.68 -9.49 -1.20
N MET A 228 -5.53 -9.76 -0.20
CA MET A 228 -6.96 -9.41 -0.16
C MET A 228 -7.79 -10.11 -1.25
N MET A 229 -7.35 -11.27 -1.72
CA MET A 229 -8.09 -12.05 -2.73
C MET A 229 -9.44 -12.55 -2.20
N ASP A 230 -9.60 -12.69 -0.90
CA ASP A 230 -10.88 -12.95 -0.26
C ASP A 230 -11.88 -11.80 -0.48
N GLU A 231 -11.45 -10.55 -0.37
CA GLU A 231 -12.31 -9.38 -0.64
C GLU A 231 -12.68 -9.28 -2.13
N VAL A 232 -11.75 -9.55 -3.04
CA VAL A 232 -12.01 -9.58 -4.48
C VAL A 232 -13.08 -10.63 -4.80
N ARG A 233 -12.96 -11.85 -4.24
CA ARG A 233 -13.93 -12.96 -4.44
C ARG A 233 -15.29 -12.66 -3.81
N GLU A 234 -15.32 -12.15 -2.58
CA GLU A 234 -16.56 -11.79 -1.87
C GLU A 234 -17.34 -10.72 -2.62
N ASN A 235 -16.66 -9.79 -3.29
CA ASN A 235 -17.27 -8.79 -4.15
C ASN A 235 -17.65 -9.32 -5.56
N GLY A 236 -17.32 -10.57 -5.88
CA GLY A 236 -17.63 -11.20 -7.18
C GLY A 236 -16.68 -10.84 -8.31
N GLY A 237 -15.51 -10.27 -7.99
CA GLY A 237 -14.41 -10.08 -8.92
C GLY A 237 -13.50 -11.31 -9.01
N THR A 238 -12.63 -11.32 -10.01
CA THR A 238 -11.54 -12.30 -10.13
C THR A 238 -10.34 -11.70 -10.85
N ILE A 239 -9.17 -12.28 -10.63
CA ILE A 239 -7.92 -11.91 -11.33
C ILE A 239 -7.38 -13.15 -11.99
N ARG A 240 -7.04 -13.04 -13.27
CA ARG A 240 -6.46 -14.12 -14.06
C ARG A 240 -4.97 -14.25 -13.74
N ILE A 241 -4.67 -15.00 -12.68
CA ILE A 241 -3.32 -15.10 -12.10
C ILE A 241 -2.29 -15.54 -13.16
N ASN A 242 -2.57 -16.61 -13.92
CA ASN A 242 -1.64 -17.15 -14.90
C ASN A 242 -1.33 -16.15 -16.04
N GLU A 243 -2.32 -15.36 -16.46
CA GLU A 243 -2.10 -14.30 -17.45
C GLU A 243 -1.27 -13.15 -16.87
N LEU A 244 -1.52 -12.82 -15.59
CA LEU A 244 -0.77 -11.80 -14.88
C LEU A 244 0.71 -12.21 -14.71
N GLU A 245 0.99 -13.45 -14.31
CA GLU A 245 2.34 -14.01 -14.22
C GLU A 245 3.07 -13.98 -15.57
N ASN A 246 2.42 -14.47 -16.62
CA ASN A 246 3.00 -14.46 -17.98
C ASN A 246 3.32 -13.05 -18.45
N THR A 247 2.49 -12.07 -18.08
CA THR A 247 2.67 -10.68 -18.51
C THR A 247 3.75 -9.98 -17.72
N LEU A 248 3.81 -10.21 -16.39
CA LEU A 248 4.83 -9.62 -15.53
C LEU A 248 6.18 -10.36 -15.59
N GLY A 249 6.17 -11.65 -15.92
CA GLY A 249 7.36 -12.49 -15.93
C GLY A 249 7.90 -12.83 -14.54
N ILE A 250 7.03 -12.85 -13.54
CA ILE A 250 7.34 -13.20 -12.14
C ILE A 250 6.21 -14.08 -11.57
N PRO A 251 6.48 -14.96 -10.60
CA PRO A 251 5.44 -15.72 -9.92
C PRO A 251 4.47 -14.79 -9.18
N VAL A 252 3.17 -15.08 -9.28
CA VAL A 252 2.10 -14.34 -8.62
C VAL A 252 1.28 -15.30 -7.77
N VAL A 253 1.34 -15.19 -6.46
CA VAL A 253 0.63 -16.08 -5.54
C VAL A 253 -0.57 -15.34 -4.92
N PRO A 254 -1.79 -15.82 -5.16
CA PRO A 254 -2.99 -15.25 -4.56
C PRO A 254 -3.09 -15.62 -3.07
N ILE A 255 -3.16 -14.61 -2.20
CA ILE A 255 -3.19 -14.82 -0.74
C ILE A 255 -4.32 -14.02 -0.07
N SER A 256 -4.67 -14.46 1.14
CA SER A 256 -5.33 -13.63 2.16
C SER A 256 -4.51 -13.70 3.45
N ALA A 257 -3.72 -12.67 3.71
CA ALA A 257 -2.92 -12.60 4.93
C ALA A 257 -3.78 -12.59 6.20
N ALA A 258 -4.97 -11.98 6.15
CA ALA A 258 -5.91 -11.95 7.25
C ALA A 258 -6.49 -13.34 7.59
N LYS A 259 -6.77 -14.17 6.57
CA LYS A 259 -7.32 -15.53 6.71
C LYS A 259 -6.24 -16.62 6.73
N ASN A 260 -4.96 -16.25 6.58
CA ASN A 260 -3.83 -17.17 6.48
C ASN A 260 -3.95 -18.15 5.30
N GLU A 261 -4.49 -17.68 4.17
CA GLU A 261 -4.64 -18.45 2.93
C GLU A 261 -3.49 -18.17 1.97
N GLY A 262 -2.95 -19.20 1.30
CA GLY A 262 -1.89 -19.09 0.29
C GLY A 262 -0.48 -18.81 0.83
N ILE A 263 -0.29 -18.71 2.17
CA ILE A 263 0.99 -18.30 2.75
C ILE A 263 2.09 -19.35 2.56
N ASN A 264 1.77 -20.64 2.69
CA ASN A 264 2.76 -21.70 2.49
C ASN A 264 3.23 -21.75 1.03
N GLU A 265 2.31 -21.63 0.08
CA GLU A 265 2.60 -21.56 -1.35
C GLU A 265 3.48 -20.35 -1.68
N LEU A 266 3.20 -19.18 -1.09
CA LEU A 266 4.03 -17.99 -1.21
C LEU A 266 5.47 -18.24 -0.72
N ILE A 267 5.64 -18.90 0.42
CA ILE A 267 6.96 -19.24 0.97
C ILE A 267 7.72 -20.17 0.02
N GLU A 268 7.06 -21.21 -0.49
CA GLU A 268 7.66 -22.18 -1.42
C GLU A 268 8.16 -21.47 -2.70
N HIS A 269 7.34 -20.61 -3.31
CA HIS A 269 7.73 -19.81 -4.47
C HIS A 269 8.88 -18.85 -4.14
N ALA A 270 8.83 -18.13 -3.02
CA ALA A 270 9.88 -17.21 -2.61
C ALA A 270 11.23 -17.92 -2.41
N VAL A 271 11.23 -19.04 -1.69
CA VAL A 271 12.43 -19.87 -1.47
C VAL A 271 12.96 -20.42 -2.79
N HIS A 272 12.07 -20.84 -3.70
CA HIS A 272 12.46 -21.39 -5.01
C HIS A 272 13.19 -20.33 -5.85
N VAL A 273 12.57 -19.18 -6.10
CA VAL A 273 13.19 -18.12 -6.95
C VAL A 273 14.51 -17.62 -6.36
N ALA A 274 14.60 -17.49 -5.03
CA ALA A 274 15.84 -17.05 -4.37
C ALA A 274 16.95 -18.11 -4.41
N ARG A 275 16.61 -19.40 -4.31
CA ARG A 275 17.57 -20.51 -4.35
C ARG A 275 18.17 -20.72 -5.72
N TYR A 276 17.33 -20.62 -6.77
CA TYR A 276 17.75 -20.84 -8.16
C TYR A 276 18.14 -19.55 -8.88
N ASP A 277 18.17 -18.42 -8.15
CA ASP A 277 18.50 -17.08 -8.67
C ASP A 277 17.66 -16.72 -9.91
N GLU A 278 16.37 -16.95 -9.81
CA GLU A 278 15.42 -16.74 -10.92
C GLU A 278 14.94 -15.29 -10.92
N CYS A 279 15.59 -14.47 -11.73
CA CYS A 279 15.24 -13.07 -11.92
C CYS A 279 14.00 -12.87 -12.79
N PRO A 280 13.35 -11.68 -12.74
CA PRO A 280 12.19 -11.39 -13.57
C PRO A 280 12.42 -11.67 -15.05
N GLY A 281 11.50 -12.40 -15.66
CA GLY A 281 11.58 -12.76 -17.10
C GLY A 281 11.37 -11.59 -18.04
N ARG A 282 10.77 -10.49 -17.54
CA ARG A 282 10.52 -9.26 -18.30
C ARG A 282 11.09 -8.06 -17.55
N LEU A 283 11.96 -7.32 -18.21
CA LEU A 283 12.47 -6.04 -17.70
C LEU A 283 11.95 -4.84 -18.53
N ASP A 284 11.38 -5.10 -19.70
CA ASP A 284 10.95 -4.08 -20.64
C ASP A 284 9.43 -3.92 -20.65
N PHE A 285 8.96 -2.74 -20.28
CA PHE A 285 7.55 -2.34 -20.24
C PHE A 285 7.17 -1.42 -21.38
N CYS A 286 8.14 -1.14 -22.28
CA CYS A 286 7.95 -0.31 -23.44
C CYS A 286 7.38 -1.13 -24.61
N ASP A 287 6.70 -0.46 -25.52
CA ASP A 287 6.29 -1.02 -26.80
C ASP A 287 7.02 -0.27 -27.91
N ALA A 288 7.92 -0.96 -28.62
CA ALA A 288 8.70 -0.38 -29.71
C ALA A 288 7.84 0.12 -30.87
N ASN A 289 6.63 -0.42 -31.00
CA ASN A 289 5.68 -0.08 -32.07
C ASN A 289 4.53 0.78 -31.56
N ALA A 290 4.61 1.29 -30.31
CA ALA A 290 3.55 2.08 -29.74
C ALA A 290 3.38 3.41 -30.48
N GLU A 291 2.13 3.81 -30.63
CA GLU A 291 1.76 5.15 -31.07
C GLU A 291 1.92 6.16 -29.90
N ASN A 292 1.70 7.44 -30.16
CA ASN A 292 1.67 8.50 -29.13
C ASN A 292 3.00 8.78 -28.40
N GLY A 293 4.14 8.60 -29.07
CA GLY A 293 5.46 8.96 -28.51
C GLY A 293 6.07 7.91 -27.56
N LEU A 294 5.37 6.84 -27.19
CA LEU A 294 5.91 5.78 -26.32
C LEU A 294 7.08 5.03 -26.97
N ALA A 295 7.11 4.94 -28.30
CA ALA A 295 8.27 4.40 -29.04
C ALA A 295 9.53 5.24 -28.84
N ALA A 296 9.42 6.56 -28.67
CA ALA A 296 10.55 7.43 -28.37
C ALA A 296 11.12 7.14 -26.97
N VAL A 297 10.24 6.92 -25.98
CA VAL A 297 10.65 6.51 -24.62
C VAL A 297 11.41 5.17 -24.66
N HIS A 298 10.91 4.20 -25.43
CA HIS A 298 11.60 2.92 -25.63
C HIS A 298 13.02 3.11 -26.17
N ARG A 299 13.17 3.85 -27.30
CA ARG A 299 14.49 4.14 -27.87
C ARG A 299 15.41 4.86 -26.91
N GLY A 300 14.89 5.88 -26.21
CA GLY A 300 15.64 6.66 -25.21
C GLY A 300 16.19 5.78 -24.11
N ILE A 301 15.36 4.93 -23.50
CA ILE A 301 15.80 4.02 -22.42
C ILE A 301 16.87 3.06 -22.94
N HIS A 302 16.68 2.45 -24.13
CA HIS A 302 17.67 1.55 -24.69
C HIS A 302 19.00 2.23 -25.02
N ALA A 303 18.97 3.45 -25.54
CA ALA A 303 20.17 4.24 -25.79
C ALA A 303 20.93 4.55 -24.49
N VAL A 304 20.21 4.93 -23.43
CA VAL A 304 20.82 5.19 -22.10
C VAL A 304 21.36 3.90 -21.49
N VAL A 305 20.66 2.76 -21.60
CA VAL A 305 21.17 1.45 -21.16
C VAL A 305 22.53 1.16 -21.76
N HIS A 306 22.68 1.31 -23.08
CA HIS A 306 23.96 1.09 -23.75
C HIS A 306 25.05 2.10 -23.33
N LEU A 307 24.66 3.36 -23.06
CA LEU A 307 25.60 4.39 -22.61
C LEU A 307 26.21 4.07 -21.24
N ILE A 308 25.42 3.47 -20.32
CA ILE A 308 25.82 3.33 -18.92
C ILE A 308 26.17 1.89 -18.51
N GLU A 309 26.14 0.92 -19.39
CA GLU A 309 26.32 -0.51 -19.07
C GLU A 309 27.57 -0.78 -18.25
N ASP A 310 28.72 -0.23 -18.66
CA ASP A 310 29.99 -0.38 -17.94
C ASP A 310 30.00 0.30 -16.57
N HIS A 311 29.38 1.47 -16.47
CA HIS A 311 29.26 2.24 -15.22
C HIS A 311 28.35 1.55 -14.23
N ALA A 312 27.22 1.04 -14.69
CA ALA A 312 26.25 0.30 -13.88
C ALA A 312 26.87 -0.99 -13.32
N ALA A 313 27.63 -1.73 -14.17
CA ALA A 313 28.36 -2.94 -13.76
C ALA A 313 29.42 -2.63 -12.67
N LYS A 314 30.20 -1.55 -12.83
CA LYS A 314 31.20 -1.11 -11.83
C LYS A 314 30.54 -0.69 -10.51
N ALA A 315 29.40 0.01 -10.58
CA ALA A 315 28.64 0.46 -9.42
C ALA A 315 27.78 -0.64 -8.79
N LYS A 316 27.67 -1.82 -9.44
CA LYS A 316 26.78 -2.93 -9.04
C LYS A 316 25.31 -2.50 -8.92
N ILE A 317 24.86 -1.66 -9.83
CA ILE A 317 23.47 -1.20 -9.93
C ILE A 317 22.85 -1.86 -11.16
N PRO A 318 21.63 -2.42 -11.07
CA PRO A 318 20.94 -2.96 -12.23
C PRO A 318 20.80 -1.92 -13.35
N VAL A 319 21.28 -2.25 -14.53
CA VAL A 319 21.44 -1.28 -15.64
C VAL A 319 20.12 -0.65 -16.05
N ARG A 320 19.04 -1.43 -16.08
CA ARG A 320 17.71 -0.93 -16.46
C ARG A 320 17.18 0.07 -15.44
N PHE A 321 17.28 -0.25 -14.15
CA PHE A 321 16.93 0.66 -13.05
C PHE A 321 17.77 1.94 -13.11
N ALA A 322 19.09 1.80 -13.31
CA ALA A 322 19.98 2.96 -13.43
C ALA A 322 19.59 3.86 -14.61
N ALA A 323 19.27 3.30 -15.76
CA ALA A 323 18.87 4.04 -16.96
C ALA A 323 17.58 4.83 -16.76
N THR A 324 16.52 4.18 -16.23
CA THR A 324 15.25 4.85 -15.97
C THR A 324 15.40 5.95 -14.91
N LYS A 325 16.18 5.72 -13.84
CA LYS A 325 16.43 6.73 -12.81
C LYS A 325 17.31 7.90 -13.29
N LEU A 326 18.28 7.66 -14.17
CA LEU A 326 19.03 8.75 -14.82
C LEU A 326 18.13 9.63 -15.68
N MET A 327 17.28 9.01 -16.47
CA MET A 327 16.32 9.74 -17.32
C MET A 327 15.33 10.54 -16.46
N GLU A 328 14.91 10.02 -15.30
CA GLU A 328 14.10 10.75 -14.30
C GLU A 328 14.90 11.90 -13.61
N GLY A 329 16.20 12.02 -13.87
CA GLY A 329 17.06 13.05 -13.26
C GLY A 329 17.42 12.74 -11.80
N ASP A 330 17.53 11.47 -11.41
CA ASP A 330 17.94 11.06 -10.06
C ASP A 330 19.42 11.38 -9.80
N LYS A 331 19.66 12.40 -8.96
CA LYS A 331 21.00 12.87 -8.63
C LYS A 331 21.87 11.87 -7.89
N LEU A 332 21.24 10.95 -7.11
CA LEU A 332 21.97 9.93 -6.36
C LEU A 332 22.55 8.89 -7.31
N ILE A 333 21.75 8.41 -8.26
CA ILE A 333 22.21 7.47 -9.29
C ILE A 333 23.25 8.14 -10.19
N MET A 334 23.03 9.37 -10.61
CA MET A 334 24.01 10.14 -11.41
C MET A 334 25.37 10.25 -10.71
N THR A 335 25.37 10.49 -9.39
CA THR A 335 26.62 10.54 -8.60
C THR A 335 27.28 9.18 -8.47
N GLN A 336 26.52 8.10 -8.31
CA GLN A 336 27.04 6.75 -8.15
C GLN A 336 27.66 6.19 -9.43
N LEU A 337 27.07 6.51 -10.59
CA LEU A 337 27.57 6.08 -11.89
C LEU A 337 28.82 6.86 -12.34
N ALA A 338 29.06 8.04 -11.81
CA ALA A 338 30.25 8.87 -12.06
C ALA A 338 30.53 9.05 -13.59
N LEU A 339 29.49 9.43 -14.35
CA LEU A 339 29.61 9.72 -15.78
C LEU A 339 30.54 10.91 -16.05
N ASP A 340 31.29 10.85 -17.15
CA ASP A 340 32.08 11.97 -17.60
C ASP A 340 31.21 13.09 -18.23
N GLU A 341 31.82 14.25 -18.57
CA GLU A 341 31.06 15.38 -19.10
C GLU A 341 30.48 15.08 -20.50
N ASN A 342 31.20 14.33 -21.35
CA ASN A 342 30.72 13.96 -22.69
C ASN A 342 29.54 12.99 -22.60
N GLU A 343 29.60 12.05 -21.66
CA GLU A 343 28.52 11.10 -21.41
C GLU A 343 27.27 11.81 -20.86
N LYS A 344 27.44 12.81 -20.00
CA LYS A 344 26.34 13.65 -19.52
C LYS A 344 25.71 14.48 -20.63
N GLU A 345 26.52 15.06 -21.52
CA GLU A 345 26.02 15.80 -22.69
C GLU A 345 25.24 14.86 -23.63
N LEU A 346 25.73 13.64 -23.87
CA LEU A 346 25.05 12.65 -24.68
C LEU A 346 23.74 12.19 -24.02
N LEU A 347 23.74 11.95 -22.70
CA LEU A 347 22.54 11.63 -21.93
C LEU A 347 21.47 12.72 -22.11
N GLU A 348 21.82 13.99 -21.91
CA GLU A 348 20.87 15.10 -22.07
C GLU A 348 20.40 15.26 -23.52
N HIS A 349 21.23 14.94 -24.50
CA HIS A 349 20.82 14.93 -25.90
C HIS A 349 19.76 13.84 -26.17
N ILE A 350 20.00 12.61 -25.71
CA ILE A 350 19.03 11.48 -25.82
C ILE A 350 17.70 11.85 -25.16
N ILE A 351 17.75 12.44 -23.97
CA ILE A 351 16.55 12.84 -23.24
C ILE A 351 15.80 13.96 -23.98
N SER A 352 16.50 14.98 -24.46
CA SER A 352 15.87 16.09 -25.19
C SER A 352 15.21 15.62 -26.49
N GLU A 353 15.82 14.67 -27.21
CA GLU A 353 15.22 14.06 -28.40
C GLU A 353 13.93 13.31 -28.04
N MET A 354 13.94 12.51 -26.97
CA MET A 354 12.78 11.80 -26.47
C MET A 354 11.65 12.77 -26.05
N GLU A 355 11.97 13.84 -25.29
CA GLU A 355 10.99 14.83 -24.82
C GLU A 355 10.32 15.55 -26.01
N ASN A 356 11.09 15.91 -27.05
CA ASN A 356 10.58 16.54 -28.24
C ASN A 356 9.64 15.63 -29.03
N GLU A 357 9.98 14.33 -29.17
CA GLU A 357 9.13 13.39 -29.89
C GLU A 357 7.86 13.02 -29.15
N CYS A 358 7.93 12.81 -27.80
CA CYS A 358 6.75 12.42 -27.02
C CYS A 358 5.91 13.61 -26.54
N SER A 359 6.37 14.86 -26.72
CA SER A 359 5.73 16.10 -26.26
C SER A 359 5.42 16.10 -24.75
N LYS A 360 6.19 15.39 -23.97
CA LYS A 360 6.11 15.29 -22.50
C LYS A 360 7.52 15.44 -21.94
N ASP A 361 7.63 16.01 -20.74
CA ASP A 361 8.89 15.99 -20.02
C ASP A 361 9.29 14.57 -19.59
N ARG A 362 10.55 14.37 -19.30
CA ARG A 362 11.19 13.09 -18.99
C ARG A 362 10.50 12.31 -17.86
N GLU A 363 10.12 13.00 -16.79
CA GLU A 363 9.47 12.37 -15.63
C GLU A 363 8.05 11.91 -16.00
N ALA A 364 7.27 12.76 -16.65
CA ALA A 364 5.92 12.42 -17.10
C ALA A 364 5.92 11.32 -18.18
N ALA A 365 6.87 11.32 -19.10
CA ALA A 365 6.98 10.31 -20.14
C ALA A 365 7.24 8.90 -19.59
N LEU A 366 8.14 8.78 -18.61
CA LEU A 366 8.46 7.50 -17.95
C LEU A 366 7.30 7.00 -17.07
N ALA A 367 6.66 7.91 -16.33
CA ALA A 367 5.48 7.56 -15.52
C ALA A 367 4.33 7.09 -16.44
N ASP A 368 4.08 7.79 -17.55
CA ASP A 368 3.05 7.43 -18.51
C ASP A 368 3.31 6.07 -19.17
N MET A 369 4.55 5.76 -19.51
CA MET A 369 4.95 4.44 -20.02
C MET A 369 4.56 3.33 -19.03
N ARG A 370 4.90 3.48 -17.75
CA ARG A 370 4.56 2.47 -16.71
C ARG A 370 3.05 2.34 -16.54
N PHE A 371 2.33 3.45 -16.44
CA PHE A 371 0.87 3.40 -16.26
C PHE A 371 0.14 2.85 -17.50
N ASN A 372 0.59 3.15 -18.71
CA ASN A 372 -0.01 2.56 -19.90
C ASN A 372 0.20 1.03 -19.94
N PHE A 373 1.36 0.55 -19.50
CA PHE A 373 1.59 -0.89 -19.36
C PHE A 373 0.67 -1.49 -18.28
N ILE A 374 0.56 -0.87 -17.10
CA ILE A 374 -0.32 -1.32 -16.03
C ILE A 374 -1.77 -1.38 -16.49
N GLU A 375 -2.26 -0.36 -17.18
CA GLU A 375 -3.62 -0.30 -17.72
C GLU A 375 -3.88 -1.42 -18.72
N LYS A 376 -2.92 -1.71 -19.60
CA LYS A 376 -2.98 -2.83 -20.54
C LYS A 376 -3.03 -4.17 -19.80
N VAL A 377 -2.21 -4.37 -18.77
CA VAL A 377 -2.18 -5.57 -17.94
C VAL A 377 -3.51 -5.73 -17.20
N CYS A 378 -3.96 -4.71 -16.48
CA CYS A 378 -5.18 -4.79 -15.68
C CYS A 378 -6.43 -4.96 -16.55
N SER A 379 -6.49 -4.34 -17.74
CA SER A 379 -7.62 -4.50 -18.65
C SER A 379 -7.76 -5.94 -19.19
N SER A 380 -6.66 -6.71 -19.28
CA SER A 380 -6.67 -8.10 -19.71
C SER A 380 -6.83 -9.10 -18.57
N THR A 381 -6.31 -8.78 -17.38
CA THR A 381 -6.21 -9.77 -16.28
C THR A 381 -7.20 -9.55 -15.15
N VAL A 382 -7.70 -8.33 -14.95
CA VAL A 382 -8.58 -8.00 -13.82
C VAL A 382 -10.04 -7.94 -14.25
N VAL A 383 -10.86 -8.82 -13.70
CA VAL A 383 -12.31 -8.81 -13.87
C VAL A 383 -12.91 -8.10 -12.66
N LYS A 384 -13.28 -6.82 -12.84
CA LYS A 384 -13.84 -6.01 -11.75
C LYS A 384 -15.21 -6.55 -11.32
N PRO A 385 -15.51 -6.54 -10.02
CA PRO A 385 -16.79 -6.99 -9.51
C PRO A 385 -17.94 -6.11 -10.03
N VAL A 386 -19.10 -6.73 -10.21
CA VAL A 386 -20.36 -5.98 -10.32
C VAL A 386 -20.64 -5.37 -8.96
N GLU A 387 -21.01 -4.10 -8.88
CA GLU A 387 -21.36 -3.45 -7.60
C GLU A 387 -22.27 -4.34 -6.75
N SER A 388 -21.75 -4.78 -5.59
CA SER A 388 -22.60 -5.53 -4.66
C SER A 388 -23.65 -4.59 -4.09
N LYS A 389 -24.88 -5.10 -3.85
CA LYS A 389 -25.94 -4.31 -3.18
C LYS A 389 -25.48 -3.78 -1.80
N ALA A 390 -24.50 -4.47 -1.19
CA ALA A 390 -23.87 -4.05 0.06
C ALA A 390 -23.00 -2.80 -0.15
N HIS A 391 -22.17 -2.77 -1.19
CA HIS A 391 -21.36 -1.61 -1.55
C HIS A 391 -22.23 -0.38 -1.87
N ALA A 392 -23.26 -0.54 -2.71
CA ALA A 392 -24.20 0.54 -3.03
C ALA A 392 -24.94 1.09 -1.78
N ARG A 393 -25.23 0.22 -0.79
CA ARG A 393 -25.78 0.64 0.51
C ARG A 393 -24.76 1.41 1.33
N SER A 394 -23.52 0.93 1.39
CA SER A 394 -22.42 1.57 2.10
C SER A 394 -22.15 2.98 1.55
N VAL A 395 -22.07 3.13 0.23
CA VAL A 395 -21.89 4.43 -0.43
C VAL A 395 -23.04 5.40 -0.10
N LYS A 396 -24.30 4.91 -0.03
CA LYS A 396 -25.44 5.77 0.38
C LYS A 396 -25.35 6.22 1.83
N ILE A 397 -24.96 5.32 2.74
CA ILE A 397 -24.75 5.64 4.16
C ILE A 397 -23.59 6.63 4.29
N ASP A 398 -22.48 6.39 3.60
CA ASP A 398 -21.32 7.24 3.59
C ASP A 398 -21.68 8.66 3.10
N ARG A 399 -22.38 8.78 1.97
CA ARG A 399 -22.86 10.07 1.44
C ARG A 399 -23.72 10.85 2.45
N PHE A 400 -24.52 10.13 3.26
CA PHE A 400 -25.32 10.77 4.30
C PHE A 400 -24.45 11.20 5.50
N LEU A 401 -23.54 10.32 5.96
CA LEU A 401 -22.70 10.58 7.13
C LEU A 401 -21.61 11.62 6.86
N THR A 402 -21.08 11.69 5.62
CA THR A 402 -19.98 12.59 5.23
C THR A 402 -20.43 13.80 4.41
N GLY A 403 -21.74 13.95 4.14
CA GLY A 403 -22.27 15.04 3.33
C GLY A 403 -22.04 16.42 3.98
N LYS A 404 -21.78 17.44 3.13
CA LYS A 404 -21.43 18.82 3.56
C LYS A 404 -22.35 19.40 4.64
N TYR A 405 -23.66 19.10 4.60
CA TYR A 405 -24.64 19.62 5.55
C TYR A 405 -25.12 18.58 6.56
N THR A 406 -24.90 17.28 6.31
CA THR A 406 -25.41 16.18 7.13
C THR A 406 -24.35 15.63 8.10
N ALA A 407 -23.06 15.80 7.80
CA ALA A 407 -21.98 15.25 8.60
C ALA A 407 -21.95 15.76 10.04
N LEU A 408 -22.02 17.09 10.26
CA LEU A 408 -22.00 17.68 11.60
C LEU A 408 -23.25 17.31 12.43
N PRO A 409 -24.49 17.41 11.90
CA PRO A 409 -25.66 16.91 12.63
C PRO A 409 -25.63 15.40 12.92
N ALA A 410 -25.18 14.58 11.98
CA ALA A 410 -25.03 13.14 12.17
C ALA A 410 -23.99 12.82 13.26
N PHE A 411 -22.83 13.47 13.24
CA PHE A 411 -21.83 13.35 14.28
C PHE A 411 -22.37 13.73 15.66
N ALA A 412 -23.04 14.90 15.78
CA ALA A 412 -23.64 15.35 17.03
C ALA A 412 -24.70 14.35 17.53
N GLY A 413 -25.53 13.81 16.64
CA GLY A 413 -26.54 12.79 16.97
C GLY A 413 -25.92 11.49 17.45
N ILE A 414 -24.89 11.00 16.76
CA ILE A 414 -24.15 9.79 17.17
C ILE A 414 -23.48 9.99 18.53
N MET A 415 -22.80 11.12 18.73
CA MET A 415 -22.16 11.43 20.00
C MET A 415 -23.17 11.53 21.14
N ALA A 416 -24.29 12.23 20.92
CA ALA A 416 -25.37 12.31 21.92
C ALA A 416 -25.93 10.92 22.26
N PHE A 417 -26.13 10.07 21.26
CA PHE A 417 -26.59 8.70 21.45
C PHE A 417 -25.56 7.85 22.23
N VAL A 418 -24.27 7.95 21.89
CA VAL A 418 -23.19 7.24 22.60
C VAL A 418 -23.13 7.70 24.05
N PHE A 419 -23.16 9.01 24.30
CA PHE A 419 -23.17 9.53 25.68
C PHE A 419 -24.40 9.07 26.46
N TRP A 420 -25.60 9.15 25.87
CA TRP A 420 -26.81 8.65 26.48
C TRP A 420 -26.74 7.16 26.82
N LEU A 421 -26.24 6.35 25.88
CA LEU A 421 -26.10 4.91 26.09
C LEU A 421 -25.05 4.59 27.17
N THR A 422 -23.90 5.26 27.11
CA THR A 422 -22.80 5.02 28.07
C THR A 422 -23.15 5.46 29.49
N PHE A 423 -23.64 6.69 29.66
CA PHE A 423 -23.91 7.23 30.99
C PHE A 423 -25.32 6.93 31.47
N GLY A 424 -26.31 6.99 30.60
CA GLY A 424 -27.72 6.84 31.00
C GLY A 424 -28.16 5.38 31.12
N VAL A 425 -27.68 4.47 30.29
CA VAL A 425 -28.15 3.08 30.27
C VAL A 425 -27.10 2.15 30.89
N ILE A 426 -25.91 2.07 30.29
CA ILE A 426 -24.89 1.11 30.72
C ILE A 426 -24.27 1.54 32.05
N GLY A 427 -23.83 2.79 32.15
CA GLY A 427 -23.18 3.32 33.34
C GLY A 427 -24.14 3.33 34.56
N ALA A 428 -25.38 3.80 34.38
CA ALA A 428 -26.38 3.79 35.46
C ALA A 428 -26.71 2.35 35.88
N GLY A 429 -26.96 1.44 34.91
CA GLY A 429 -27.29 0.04 35.27
C GLY A 429 -26.16 -0.70 35.98
N LEU A 430 -24.90 -0.49 35.57
CA LEU A 430 -23.73 -1.04 36.23
C LEU A 430 -23.50 -0.42 37.61
N SER A 431 -23.74 0.88 37.78
CA SER A 431 -23.66 1.60 39.05
C SER A 431 -24.69 1.08 40.03
N ASP A 432 -25.94 0.89 39.62
CA ASP A 432 -27.00 0.32 40.43
C ASP A 432 -26.68 -1.12 40.87
N LEU A 433 -26.17 -1.94 39.97
CA LEU A 433 -25.77 -3.32 40.25
C LEU A 433 -24.62 -3.37 41.28
N LEU A 434 -23.63 -2.47 41.12
CA LEU A 434 -22.50 -2.38 42.04
C LEU A 434 -22.96 -1.84 43.43
N SER A 435 -23.86 -0.86 43.45
CA SER A 435 -24.46 -0.37 44.70
C SER A 435 -25.20 -1.48 45.43
N MET A 436 -26.03 -2.28 44.76
CA MET A 436 -26.70 -3.44 45.36
C MET A 436 -25.70 -4.45 45.95
N ALA A 437 -24.57 -4.69 45.26
CA ALA A 437 -23.53 -5.61 45.75
C ALA A 437 -22.83 -5.03 47.01
N ILE A 438 -22.57 -3.74 47.03
CA ILE A 438 -21.96 -3.03 48.18
C ILE A 438 -22.91 -3.05 49.36
N ASP A 439 -24.21 -2.75 49.15
CA ASP A 439 -25.24 -2.75 50.22
C ASP A 439 -25.42 -4.15 50.81
N TRP A 440 -25.45 -5.19 49.98
CA TRP A 440 -25.49 -6.58 50.42
C TRP A 440 -24.26 -6.93 51.28
N PHE A 441 -23.04 -6.56 50.82
CA PHE A 441 -21.82 -6.80 51.59
C PHE A 441 -21.78 -6.03 52.91
N THR A 442 -22.22 -4.79 52.90
CA THR A 442 -22.34 -3.95 54.09
C THR A 442 -23.30 -4.59 55.07
N GLY A 443 -24.48 -5.08 54.64
CA GLY A 443 -25.45 -5.79 55.46
C GLY A 443 -24.90 -7.06 56.11
N VAL A 444 -24.10 -7.84 55.36
CA VAL A 444 -23.43 -9.04 55.91
C VAL A 444 -22.43 -8.66 57.01
N CYS A 445 -21.64 -7.58 56.76
CA CYS A 445 -20.68 -7.08 57.76
C CYS A 445 -21.38 -6.51 59.01
N ASP A 446 -22.47 -5.79 58.83
CA ASP A 446 -23.29 -5.24 59.93
C ASP A 446 -23.85 -6.35 60.83
N ALA A 447 -24.46 -7.38 60.24
CA ALA A 447 -24.94 -8.55 60.96
C ALA A 447 -23.82 -9.28 61.71
N GLY A 448 -22.64 -9.43 61.09
CA GLY A 448 -21.47 -10.01 61.73
C GLY A 448 -20.97 -9.22 62.93
N LEU A 449 -20.77 -7.91 62.78
CA LEU A 449 -20.31 -7.02 63.86
C LEU A 449 -21.30 -6.96 65.06
N THR A 450 -22.59 -6.99 64.77
CA THR A 450 -23.65 -7.06 65.77
C THR A 450 -23.62 -8.39 66.53
N ALA A 451 -23.44 -9.52 65.83
CA ALA A 451 -23.34 -10.86 66.41
C ALA A 451 -22.14 -11.01 67.36
N PHE A 452 -21.01 -10.33 67.02
CA PHE A 452 -19.83 -10.31 67.94
C PHE A 452 -19.91 -9.34 69.09
N GLY A 453 -20.98 -8.53 69.20
CA GLY A 453 -21.18 -7.62 70.32
C GLY A 453 -20.16 -6.49 70.41
N ILE A 454 -19.71 -5.95 69.34
CA ILE A 454 -18.69 -4.89 69.24
C ILE A 454 -19.25 -3.57 69.77
N ASN A 455 -18.35 -2.73 70.33
CA ASN A 455 -18.72 -1.41 70.86
C ASN A 455 -19.44 -0.58 69.75
N PRO A 456 -20.62 0.06 70.13
CA PRO A 456 -21.42 0.82 69.15
C PRO A 456 -20.68 1.92 68.41
N VAL A 457 -19.68 2.55 69.04
CA VAL A 457 -18.86 3.59 68.41
C VAL A 457 -17.97 2.99 67.26
N VAL A 458 -17.38 1.83 67.52
CA VAL A 458 -16.55 1.13 66.50
C VAL A 458 -17.43 0.57 65.37
N HIS A 459 -18.62 0.07 65.74
CA HIS A 459 -19.60 -0.42 64.76
C HIS A 459 -20.03 0.68 63.77
N SER A 460 -20.46 1.87 64.31
CA SER A 460 -20.82 3.03 63.48
C SER A 460 -19.64 3.55 62.64
N LEU A 461 -18.41 3.58 63.17
CA LEU A 461 -17.22 3.98 62.43
C LEU A 461 -16.98 3.07 61.22
N VAL A 462 -17.17 1.77 61.37
CA VAL A 462 -16.94 0.81 60.27
C VAL A 462 -18.08 0.89 59.26
N ILE A 463 -19.32 0.81 59.66
CA ILE A 463 -20.46 0.76 58.73
C ILE A 463 -20.75 2.14 58.12
N ASP A 464 -20.94 3.18 58.95
CA ASP A 464 -21.33 4.50 58.44
C ASP A 464 -20.13 5.31 57.94
N GLY A 465 -18.92 5.09 58.47
CA GLY A 465 -17.72 5.77 58.05
C GLY A 465 -17.04 5.11 56.88
N ILE A 466 -16.60 3.85 56.99
CA ILE A 466 -15.80 3.19 55.97
C ILE A 466 -16.67 2.66 54.84
N PHE A 467 -17.68 1.82 55.15
CA PHE A 467 -18.48 1.19 54.08
C PHE A 467 -19.35 2.19 53.34
N ALA A 468 -20.00 3.13 54.01
CA ALA A 468 -20.78 4.15 53.32
C ALA A 468 -19.91 5.11 52.52
N GLY A 469 -18.73 5.53 53.04
CA GLY A 469 -17.80 6.41 52.37
C GLY A 469 -17.14 5.77 51.16
N VAL A 470 -16.54 4.57 51.32
CA VAL A 470 -15.89 3.84 50.24
C VAL A 470 -16.92 3.33 49.23
N GLY A 471 -18.07 2.87 49.69
CA GLY A 471 -19.16 2.37 48.85
C GLY A 471 -19.69 3.43 47.91
N SER A 472 -19.89 4.67 48.38
CA SER A 472 -20.33 5.78 47.53
C SER A 472 -19.34 6.12 46.43
N VAL A 473 -18.03 6.03 46.67
CA VAL A 473 -17.00 6.27 45.67
C VAL A 473 -16.94 5.11 44.64
N LEU A 474 -17.00 3.87 45.12
CA LEU A 474 -16.96 2.69 44.26
C LEU A 474 -18.17 2.60 43.31
N SER A 475 -19.37 3.05 43.79
CA SER A 475 -20.58 3.02 42.96
C SER A 475 -20.48 3.88 41.69
N PHE A 476 -19.60 4.90 41.65
CA PHE A 476 -19.34 5.72 40.47
C PHE A 476 -18.30 5.15 39.51
N LEU A 477 -17.55 4.12 39.92
CA LEU A 477 -16.47 3.55 39.10
C LEU A 477 -16.92 3.07 37.70
N PRO A 478 -18.12 2.46 37.53
CA PRO A 478 -18.59 2.03 36.22
C PRO A 478 -18.94 3.17 35.26
N VAL A 479 -19.07 4.39 35.75
CA VAL A 479 -19.41 5.58 34.92
C VAL A 479 -18.14 6.27 34.39
N ILE A 480 -17.00 6.02 35.03
CA ILE A 480 -15.69 6.55 34.64
C ILE A 480 -14.96 5.59 33.71
#